data_e113402749a1f7471aefce506c040647
#
_entry.id   e113402749a1f7471aefce506c040647
#
_cell.length_a   1.000
_cell.length_b   1.000
_cell.length_c   1.000
_cell.angle_alpha   90.00
_cell.angle_beta   90.00
_cell.angle_gamma   90.00
#
_symmetry.space_group_name_H-M   'P 1'
#
loop_
_entity.id
_entity.type
_entity.pdbx_description
1 polymer ?
#
loop_
_entity_poly.entity_id
_entity_poly.type
_entity_poly.pdbx_seq_one_letter_code
_entity_poly.pdbx_strand_id
1 'polypeptide(L)'
;MNKSVILFLTALFLFYFAEAQRTTNLSAGEWVDSVYRTLTKDEKIAQLLVLRSSAPPVPGAYAATFFDREIEEAIQKYNIGGICFFQGGPLQQASRINAYQNIARTPLLVTIDAEWGLGMRLDSVKPLPRAMMMGAVQDAELMYAYGQLVGKQCKRGGYQMNYAPVMDINNNPDNPVINDRSFGQDKHRVALLGLRYMKGMQDAGIMTCAKHFPGHGDVAVDSHLDLPVIPKSKAELDSLELYPFQQAIAAGVDAVMVAHLSVPAIDTSARRGSSISYPTITRLLRQEMGFTGLIFTDALEMKALTKYYPGGEISLQAVLAGNDLLCLPADVPGSIALIRKAIRKGKLEWSDIETRVRKILLAKYQSGLANWTPVPLNGITADLNKGVADLTRKVAEQALTLLRNDRPALFPLSKGKRVAYVGVGIDKDNVFAR
;
A
#
# COMPACT_ATOMS: atom_id res chain seq x y z
N MET A 1 36.23 42.00 2.50
CA MET A 1 35.15 41.46 1.66
C MET A 1 34.29 42.61 1.21
N ASN A 2 34.13 42.81 -0.09
CA ASN A 2 33.53 43.99 -0.68
C ASN A 2 32.00 44.02 -0.39
N LYS A 3 31.47 45.16 0.09
CA LYS A 3 30.03 45.32 0.43
C LYS A 3 29.09 44.88 -0.69
N SER A 4 29.52 45.02 -1.93
CA SER A 4 28.78 44.58 -3.14
C SER A 4 28.66 43.06 -3.24
N VAL A 5 29.64 42.27 -2.77
CA VAL A 5 29.61 40.78 -2.80
C VAL A 5 28.67 40.27 -1.73
N ILE A 6 28.58 40.93 -0.56
CA ILE A 6 27.64 40.56 0.50
C ILE A 6 26.21 40.86 0.07
N LEU A 7 25.97 41.99 -0.62
CA LEU A 7 24.63 42.33 -1.14
C LEU A 7 24.18 41.34 -2.23
N PHE A 8 25.10 40.88 -3.09
CA PHE A 8 24.81 39.93 -4.15
C PHE A 8 24.50 38.51 -3.57
N LEU A 9 25.25 38.08 -2.55
CA LEU A 9 25.00 36.80 -1.87
C LEU A 9 23.71 36.83 -1.04
N THR A 10 23.37 37.93 -0.39
CA THR A 10 22.08 38.12 0.31
C THR A 10 20.91 38.19 -0.66
N ALA A 11 21.07 38.85 -1.82
CA ALA A 11 20.05 38.88 -2.87
C ALA A 11 19.85 37.48 -3.50
N LEU A 12 20.91 36.70 -3.73
CA LEU A 12 20.82 35.34 -4.22
C LEU A 12 20.14 34.42 -3.20
N PHE A 13 20.46 34.58 -1.90
CA PHE A 13 19.83 33.82 -0.82
C PHE A 13 18.34 34.16 -0.67
N LEU A 14 17.97 35.42 -0.79
CA LEU A 14 16.58 35.89 -0.78
C LEU A 14 15.80 35.41 -2.03
N PHE A 15 16.47 35.32 -3.19
CA PHE A 15 15.87 34.76 -4.41
C PHE A 15 15.61 33.28 -4.30
N TYR A 16 16.52 32.49 -3.72
CA TYR A 16 16.30 31.05 -3.45
C TYR A 16 15.18 30.82 -2.44
N PHE A 17 15.08 31.62 -1.38
CA PHE A 17 13.97 31.56 -0.42
C PHE A 17 12.63 32.02 -1.02
N ALA A 18 12.65 32.99 -1.95
CA ALA A 18 11.44 33.47 -2.64
C ALA A 18 10.90 32.45 -3.66
N GLU A 19 11.77 31.65 -4.29
CA GLU A 19 11.34 30.56 -5.17
C GLU A 19 10.75 29.37 -4.39
N ALA A 20 11.31 29.02 -3.23
CA ALA A 20 10.76 27.99 -2.34
C ALA A 20 9.39 28.38 -1.74
N GLN A 21 9.11 29.68 -1.55
CA GLN A 21 7.81 30.16 -1.06
C GLN A 21 6.76 30.36 -2.18
N ARG A 22 7.13 30.37 -3.46
CA ARG A 22 6.18 30.55 -4.57
C ARG A 22 5.37 29.30 -4.93
N THR A 23 5.73 28.13 -4.44
CA THR A 23 5.00 26.88 -4.72
C THR A 23 3.73 26.69 -3.88
N THR A 24 3.54 27.46 -2.82
CA THR A 24 2.47 27.26 -1.83
C THR A 24 1.05 27.62 -2.29
N ASN A 25 0.88 28.29 -3.44
CA ASN A 25 -0.45 28.72 -3.93
C ASN A 25 -0.78 28.25 -5.36
N LEU A 26 -0.02 27.31 -5.93
CA LEU A 26 -0.30 26.79 -7.26
C LEU A 26 -1.51 25.86 -7.24
N SER A 27 -2.37 25.94 -8.25
CA SER A 27 -3.38 24.92 -8.51
C SER A 27 -2.74 23.57 -8.80
N ALA A 28 -3.50 22.49 -8.70
CA ALA A 28 -3.00 21.14 -8.96
C ALA A 28 -2.33 21.01 -10.33
N GLY A 29 -2.95 21.58 -11.38
CA GLY A 29 -2.38 21.57 -12.74
C GLY A 29 -1.08 22.34 -12.84
N GLU A 30 -1.02 23.55 -12.29
CA GLU A 30 0.18 24.40 -12.30
C GLU A 30 1.33 23.75 -11.53
N TRP A 31 1.06 23.14 -10.36
CA TRP A 31 2.08 22.46 -9.59
C TRP A 31 2.62 21.23 -10.33
N VAL A 32 1.73 20.39 -10.90
CA VAL A 32 2.12 19.22 -11.70
C VAL A 32 2.98 19.66 -12.90
N ASP A 33 2.58 20.69 -13.63
CA ASP A 33 3.34 21.22 -14.76
C ASP A 33 4.71 21.76 -14.33
N SER A 34 4.75 22.52 -13.24
CA SER A 34 5.97 23.09 -12.68
C SER A 34 6.97 21.99 -12.34
N VAL A 35 6.56 20.97 -11.56
CA VAL A 35 7.45 19.86 -11.18
C VAL A 35 7.83 19.02 -12.40
N TYR A 36 6.89 18.66 -13.28
CA TYR A 36 7.16 17.84 -14.46
C TYR A 36 8.23 18.45 -15.38
N ARG A 37 8.23 19.77 -15.55
CA ARG A 37 9.21 20.49 -16.39
C ARG A 37 10.62 20.46 -15.82
N THR A 38 10.80 20.35 -14.49
CA THR A 38 12.12 20.27 -13.87
C THR A 38 12.76 18.91 -13.98
N LEU A 39 11.96 17.85 -14.22
CA LEU A 39 12.44 16.47 -14.28
C LEU A 39 13.19 16.18 -15.58
N THR A 40 14.38 15.63 -15.46
CA THR A 40 15.10 15.02 -16.59
C THR A 40 14.36 13.75 -17.08
N LYS A 41 14.75 13.24 -18.25
CA LYS A 41 14.16 12.00 -18.80
C LYS A 41 14.30 10.80 -17.87
N ASP A 42 15.46 10.65 -17.23
CA ASP A 42 15.72 9.54 -16.30
C ASP A 42 14.94 9.71 -14.99
N GLU A 43 14.82 10.92 -14.48
CA GLU A 43 14.00 11.23 -13.31
C GLU A 43 12.50 11.01 -13.57
N LYS A 44 11.99 11.31 -14.76
CA LYS A 44 10.62 10.98 -15.14
C LYS A 44 10.35 9.48 -15.05
N ILE A 45 11.29 8.64 -15.50
CA ILE A 45 11.18 7.19 -15.32
C ILE A 45 11.29 6.82 -13.84
N ALA A 46 12.22 7.42 -13.10
CA ALA A 46 12.42 7.13 -11.69
C ALA A 46 11.22 7.52 -10.80
N GLN A 47 10.38 8.49 -11.23
CA GLN A 47 9.14 8.81 -10.53
C GLN A 47 8.13 7.63 -10.49
N LEU A 48 8.28 6.62 -11.35
CA LEU A 48 7.47 5.41 -11.33
C LEU A 48 7.89 4.41 -10.25
N LEU A 49 9.05 4.60 -9.60
CA LEU A 49 9.65 3.63 -8.68
C LEU A 49 9.31 3.95 -7.23
N VAL A 50 8.81 2.94 -6.49
CA VAL A 50 8.57 2.98 -5.04
C VAL A 50 9.48 1.96 -4.37
N LEU A 51 10.45 2.42 -3.59
CA LEU A 51 11.50 1.59 -3.03
C LEU A 51 11.21 1.15 -1.60
N ARG A 52 11.75 0.00 -1.22
CA ARG A 52 11.68 -0.53 0.15
C ARG A 52 12.57 0.30 1.07
N SER A 53 11.98 0.89 2.12
CA SER A 53 12.73 1.65 3.12
C SER A 53 13.07 0.83 4.37
N SER A 54 12.26 -0.17 4.70
CA SER A 54 12.53 -1.04 5.84
C SER A 54 12.07 -2.48 5.62
N ALA A 55 12.60 -3.40 6.42
CA ALA A 55 12.28 -4.84 6.38
C ALA A 55 12.24 -5.42 7.80
N PRO A 56 11.71 -6.65 7.99
CA PRO A 56 11.86 -7.39 9.23
C PRO A 56 13.31 -7.49 9.67
N PRO A 57 13.54 -7.75 10.97
CA PRO A 57 14.90 -8.06 11.45
C PRO A 57 15.52 -9.20 10.64
N VAL A 58 16.80 -9.09 10.34
CA VAL A 58 17.54 -10.24 9.81
C VAL A 58 17.65 -11.33 10.89
N PRO A 59 17.82 -12.61 10.52
CA PRO A 59 17.98 -13.68 11.49
C PRO A 59 19.04 -13.36 12.55
N GLY A 60 18.66 -13.42 13.83
CA GLY A 60 19.53 -13.10 14.97
C GLY A 60 19.53 -11.63 15.41
N ALA A 61 18.87 -10.73 14.70
CA ALA A 61 18.67 -9.34 15.12
C ALA A 61 17.28 -9.14 15.75
N TYR A 62 17.17 -8.17 16.66
CA TYR A 62 15.89 -7.79 17.29
C TYR A 62 15.24 -6.56 16.66
N ALA A 63 16.02 -5.72 15.97
CA ALA A 63 15.56 -4.48 15.37
C ALA A 63 15.31 -4.63 13.87
N ALA A 64 14.30 -3.93 13.36
CA ALA A 64 14.02 -3.83 11.93
C ALA A 64 15.25 -3.32 11.16
N THR A 65 15.41 -3.81 9.94
CA THR A 65 16.43 -3.34 9.01
C THR A 65 15.95 -2.11 8.27
N PHE A 66 16.78 -1.07 8.18
CA PHE A 66 16.54 0.12 7.37
C PHE A 66 17.59 0.25 6.27
N PHE A 67 17.17 0.68 5.09
CA PHE A 67 18.01 0.81 3.90
C PHE A 67 18.36 2.28 3.65
N ASP A 68 18.82 2.99 4.71
CA ASP A 68 19.00 4.45 4.68
C ASP A 68 19.93 4.90 3.54
N ARG A 69 21.11 4.26 3.41
CA ARG A 69 22.09 4.61 2.39
C ARG A 69 21.55 4.42 0.97
N GLU A 70 20.92 3.30 0.71
CA GLU A 70 20.34 2.96 -0.59
C GLU A 70 19.19 3.92 -0.96
N ILE A 71 18.38 4.29 0.01
CA ILE A 71 17.26 5.24 -0.19
C ILE A 71 17.78 6.65 -0.43
N GLU A 72 18.73 7.14 0.39
CA GLU A 72 19.32 8.46 0.21
C GLU A 72 20.04 8.60 -1.15
N GLU A 73 20.82 7.57 -1.55
CA GLU A 73 21.43 7.51 -2.87
C GLU A 73 20.36 7.56 -3.99
N ALA A 74 19.29 6.78 -3.86
CA ALA A 74 18.23 6.74 -4.86
C ALA A 74 17.47 8.07 -4.98
N ILE A 75 17.23 8.77 -3.86
CA ILE A 75 16.61 10.09 -3.83
C ILE A 75 17.53 11.10 -4.54
N GLN A 76 18.79 11.18 -4.15
CA GLN A 76 19.71 12.20 -4.64
C GLN A 76 20.10 11.99 -6.10
N LYS A 77 20.39 10.75 -6.50
CA LYS A 77 20.90 10.42 -7.84
C LYS A 77 19.79 10.27 -8.87
N TYR A 78 18.66 9.67 -8.50
CA TYR A 78 17.61 9.32 -9.47
C TYR A 78 16.32 10.10 -9.27
N ASN A 79 16.11 10.78 -8.13
CA ASN A 79 14.88 11.49 -7.81
C ASN A 79 13.67 10.56 -7.90
N ILE A 80 13.68 9.45 -7.14
CA ILE A 80 12.66 8.40 -7.16
C ILE A 80 11.28 8.91 -6.77
N GLY A 81 10.22 8.19 -7.20
CA GLY A 81 8.83 8.60 -6.99
C GLY A 81 8.31 8.39 -5.57
N GLY A 82 8.73 7.35 -4.88
CA GLY A 82 8.22 7.05 -3.55
C GLY A 82 9.02 5.99 -2.81
N ILE A 83 8.60 5.76 -1.58
CA ILE A 83 9.15 4.76 -0.66
C ILE A 83 8.02 4.00 0.04
N CYS A 84 8.27 2.73 0.37
CA CYS A 84 7.37 1.90 1.15
C CYS A 84 8.05 1.44 2.43
N PHE A 85 7.39 1.71 3.55
CA PHE A 85 7.82 1.21 4.85
C PHE A 85 7.15 -0.11 5.22
N PHE A 86 7.89 -0.93 5.96
CA PHE A 86 7.45 -2.15 6.60
C PHE A 86 7.76 -2.06 8.11
N GLN A 87 8.48 -3.02 8.69
CA GLN A 87 8.77 -3.05 10.12
C GLN A 87 9.62 -1.87 10.60
N GLY A 88 9.47 -1.53 11.88
CA GLY A 88 10.26 -0.50 12.59
C GLY A 88 9.48 0.17 13.71
N GLY A 89 10.15 1.06 14.44
CA GLY A 89 9.50 1.88 15.48
C GLY A 89 8.85 3.14 14.91
N PRO A 90 7.78 3.66 15.54
CA PRO A 90 7.09 4.87 15.10
C PRO A 90 8.01 6.07 14.94
N LEU A 91 8.83 6.33 15.96
CA LEU A 91 9.80 7.44 15.96
C LEU A 91 10.86 7.26 14.87
N GLN A 92 11.35 6.02 14.69
CA GLN A 92 12.37 5.71 13.70
C GLN A 92 11.88 5.97 12.28
N GLN A 93 10.64 5.55 11.95
CA GLN A 93 10.08 5.75 10.62
C GLN A 93 9.74 7.23 10.37
N ALA A 94 9.10 7.91 11.32
CA ALA A 94 8.77 9.33 11.19
C ALA A 94 10.03 10.21 11.03
N SER A 95 11.11 9.92 11.77
CA SER A 95 12.38 10.64 11.63
C SER A 95 12.99 10.45 10.23
N ARG A 96 12.91 9.23 9.68
CA ARG A 96 13.40 8.93 8.33
C ARG A 96 12.55 9.59 7.24
N ILE A 97 11.22 9.56 7.40
CA ILE A 97 10.32 10.30 6.50
C ILE A 97 10.74 11.77 6.43
N ASN A 98 10.98 12.39 7.60
CA ASN A 98 11.43 13.79 7.64
C ASN A 98 12.78 13.98 6.96
N ALA A 99 13.76 13.11 7.23
CA ALA A 99 15.08 13.18 6.63
C ALA A 99 15.03 13.00 5.10
N TYR A 100 14.31 12.00 4.61
CA TYR A 100 14.21 11.70 3.18
C TYR A 100 13.46 12.80 2.42
N GLN A 101 12.37 13.32 2.97
CA GLN A 101 11.63 14.43 2.35
C GLN A 101 12.48 15.72 2.29
N ASN A 102 13.31 15.97 3.29
CA ASN A 102 14.20 17.17 3.31
C ASN A 102 15.27 17.13 2.21
N ILE A 103 15.73 15.94 1.78
CA ILE A 103 16.73 15.82 0.70
C ILE A 103 16.10 15.58 -0.67
N ALA A 104 14.78 15.32 -0.73
CA ALA A 104 14.07 15.03 -1.96
C ALA A 104 13.76 16.34 -2.73
N ARG A 105 14.20 16.43 -3.99
CA ARG A 105 13.85 17.54 -4.89
C ARG A 105 12.39 17.50 -5.31
N THR A 106 11.86 16.32 -5.54
CA THR A 106 10.44 16.05 -5.76
C THR A 106 9.91 15.31 -4.55
N PRO A 107 8.85 15.79 -3.88
CA PRO A 107 8.32 15.11 -2.70
C PRO A 107 8.07 13.62 -2.95
N LEU A 108 8.47 12.77 -2.01
CA LEU A 108 8.28 11.32 -2.08
C LEU A 108 6.86 10.94 -1.72
N LEU A 109 6.25 10.04 -2.50
CA LEU A 109 5.05 9.34 -2.09
C LEU A 109 5.43 8.29 -1.03
N VAL A 110 5.11 8.53 0.23
CA VAL A 110 5.40 7.60 1.33
C VAL A 110 4.22 6.67 1.52
N THR A 111 4.47 5.37 1.36
CA THR A 111 3.45 4.33 1.45
C THR A 111 3.77 3.35 2.57
N ILE A 112 2.75 2.63 3.03
CA ILE A 112 2.88 1.55 4.00
C ILE A 112 1.94 0.40 3.66
N ASP A 113 2.32 -0.82 3.99
CA ASP A 113 1.48 -2.00 3.92
C ASP A 113 0.97 -2.35 5.33
N ALA A 114 -0.16 -1.75 5.72
CA ALA A 114 -0.70 -1.84 7.08
C ALA A 114 -2.20 -2.23 7.07
N GLU A 115 -2.47 -3.48 6.66
CA GLU A 115 -3.83 -4.00 6.42
C GLU A 115 -4.72 -3.93 7.68
N TRP A 116 -4.16 -4.18 8.87
CA TRP A 116 -4.84 -4.06 10.15
C TRP A 116 -4.22 -2.97 11.04
N GLY A 117 -3.97 -1.81 10.41
CA GLY A 117 -3.40 -0.63 11.05
C GLY A 117 -1.89 -0.70 11.24
N LEU A 118 -1.33 0.38 11.74
CA LEU A 118 0.14 0.52 11.85
C LEU A 118 0.77 -0.50 12.80
N GLY A 119 0.02 -1.08 13.74
CA GLY A 119 0.50 -2.17 14.61
C GLY A 119 0.83 -3.47 13.87
N MET A 120 0.46 -3.61 12.59
CA MET A 120 0.96 -4.67 11.72
C MET A 120 2.48 -4.56 11.49
N ARG A 121 3.00 -3.34 11.48
CA ARG A 121 4.37 -3.03 11.08
C ARG A 121 5.22 -2.37 12.17
N LEU A 122 4.60 -1.58 13.02
CA LEU A 122 5.30 -0.79 14.03
C LEU A 122 5.31 -1.50 15.39
N ASP A 123 6.50 -1.69 15.95
CA ASP A 123 6.76 -2.49 17.14
C ASP A 123 6.07 -1.99 18.43
N SER A 124 5.87 -0.70 18.56
CA SER A 124 5.26 -0.06 19.76
C SER A 124 3.83 0.39 19.53
N VAL A 125 3.19 -0.06 18.43
CA VAL A 125 1.78 0.21 18.12
C VAL A 125 0.99 -1.09 18.27
N LYS A 126 -0.11 -1.04 19.01
CA LYS A 126 -0.99 -2.19 19.19
C LYS A 126 -1.69 -2.51 17.87
N PRO A 127 -1.66 -3.79 17.42
CA PRO A 127 -2.37 -4.19 16.22
C PRO A 127 -3.88 -4.12 16.43
N LEU A 128 -4.59 -3.79 15.37
CA LEU A 128 -6.04 -3.92 15.30
C LEU A 128 -6.43 -5.36 14.91
N PRO A 129 -7.69 -5.77 15.11
CA PRO A 129 -8.16 -7.07 14.65
C PRO A 129 -7.97 -7.27 13.14
N ARG A 130 -7.63 -8.50 12.73
CA ARG A 130 -7.47 -8.86 11.33
C ARG A 130 -8.80 -8.91 10.58
N ALA A 131 -8.74 -8.86 9.25
CA ALA A 131 -9.91 -8.76 8.39
C ALA A 131 -10.93 -9.89 8.59
N MET A 132 -10.51 -11.14 8.83
CA MET A 132 -11.42 -12.27 9.09
C MET A 132 -12.29 -12.02 10.32
N MET A 133 -11.72 -11.47 11.40
CA MET A 133 -12.48 -11.12 12.60
C MET A 133 -13.46 -9.97 12.30
N MET A 134 -13.06 -8.99 11.50
CA MET A 134 -13.96 -7.92 11.02
C MET A 134 -15.08 -8.49 10.14
N GLY A 135 -14.81 -9.56 9.40
CA GLY A 135 -15.80 -10.29 8.61
C GLY A 135 -16.98 -10.84 9.42
N ALA A 136 -16.78 -11.14 10.71
CA ALA A 136 -17.84 -11.59 11.61
C ALA A 136 -18.68 -10.44 12.21
N VAL A 137 -18.23 -9.20 12.15
CA VAL A 137 -18.94 -8.02 12.68
C VAL A 137 -20.13 -7.67 11.81
N GLN A 138 -21.33 -7.57 12.39
CA GLN A 138 -22.56 -7.28 11.63
C GLN A 138 -22.71 -5.79 11.28
N ASP A 139 -22.28 -4.90 12.15
CA ASP A 139 -22.34 -3.46 11.96
C ASP A 139 -21.23 -2.95 11.03
N ALA A 140 -21.58 -2.66 9.77
CA ALA A 140 -20.62 -2.15 8.80
C ALA A 140 -20.06 -0.75 9.14
N GLU A 141 -20.76 0.03 9.98
CA GLU A 141 -20.25 1.34 10.45
C GLU A 141 -19.05 1.19 11.39
N LEU A 142 -18.96 0.06 12.09
CA LEU A 142 -17.76 -0.26 12.88
C LEU A 142 -16.53 -0.44 11.97
N MET A 143 -16.71 -0.98 10.75
CA MET A 143 -15.64 -1.07 9.76
C MET A 143 -15.24 0.30 9.20
N TYR A 144 -16.19 1.22 9.03
CA TYR A 144 -15.88 2.60 8.67
C TYR A 144 -15.07 3.29 9.77
N ALA A 145 -15.49 3.17 11.05
CA ALA A 145 -14.72 3.70 12.18
C ALA A 145 -13.32 3.08 12.29
N TYR A 146 -13.20 1.80 11.96
CA TYR A 146 -11.91 1.11 11.85
C TYR A 146 -11.03 1.77 10.77
N GLY A 147 -11.58 2.00 9.58
CA GLY A 147 -10.87 2.70 8.50
C GLY A 147 -10.43 4.11 8.89
N GLN A 148 -11.30 4.86 9.56
CA GLN A 148 -10.94 6.19 10.08
C GLN A 148 -9.77 6.15 11.07
N LEU A 149 -9.74 5.16 11.95
CA LEU A 149 -8.64 5.02 12.92
C LEU A 149 -7.33 4.71 12.21
N VAL A 150 -7.33 3.75 11.27
CA VAL A 150 -6.14 3.41 10.47
C VAL A 150 -5.68 4.62 9.64
N GLY A 151 -6.60 5.33 9.01
CA GLY A 151 -6.29 6.55 8.25
C GLY A 151 -5.64 7.64 9.14
N LYS A 152 -6.18 7.87 10.35
CA LYS A 152 -5.60 8.79 11.34
C LYS A 152 -4.20 8.35 11.78
N GLN A 153 -3.99 7.05 12.00
CA GLN A 153 -2.67 6.50 12.29
C GLN A 153 -1.69 6.78 11.13
N CYS A 154 -2.08 6.48 9.89
CA CYS A 154 -1.25 6.73 8.70
C CYS A 154 -0.91 8.22 8.57
N LYS A 155 -1.89 9.11 8.67
CA LYS A 155 -1.67 10.56 8.61
C LYS A 155 -0.71 11.04 9.69
N ARG A 156 -0.91 10.59 10.94
CA ARG A 156 -0.04 10.94 12.06
C ARG A 156 1.38 10.40 11.90
N GLY A 157 1.54 9.23 11.27
CA GLY A 157 2.83 8.61 10.95
C GLY A 157 3.55 9.24 9.74
N GLY A 158 2.87 10.08 8.95
CA GLY A 158 3.45 10.75 7.77
C GLY A 158 3.32 9.97 6.45
N TYR A 159 2.45 8.95 6.41
CA TYR A 159 2.17 8.18 5.19
C TYR A 159 1.05 8.81 4.38
N GLN A 160 1.17 8.80 3.06
CA GLN A 160 0.16 9.31 2.12
C GLN A 160 -0.77 8.21 1.63
N MET A 161 -0.30 6.96 1.58
CA MET A 161 -1.07 5.82 1.08
C MET A 161 -0.87 4.59 1.95
N ASN A 162 -1.96 3.85 2.19
CA ASN A 162 -1.93 2.51 2.75
C ASN A 162 -2.31 1.48 1.68
N TYR A 163 -1.54 0.41 1.55
CA TYR A 163 -1.87 -0.72 0.67
C TYR A 163 -2.95 -1.60 1.29
N ALA A 164 -4.14 -1.03 1.40
CA ALA A 164 -5.38 -1.61 1.92
C ALA A 164 -6.59 -0.89 1.27
N PRO A 165 -7.76 -1.54 1.18
CA PRO A 165 -8.15 -2.83 1.75
C PRO A 165 -7.71 -4.06 0.92
N VAL A 166 -7.65 -5.22 1.59
CA VAL A 166 -7.63 -6.52 0.91
C VAL A 166 -9.03 -6.82 0.41
N MET A 167 -9.19 -6.99 -0.90
CA MET A 167 -10.47 -7.25 -1.58
C MET A 167 -10.57 -8.71 -2.06
N ASP A 168 -9.61 -9.55 -1.69
CA ASP A 168 -9.60 -10.97 -2.02
C ASP A 168 -10.69 -11.72 -1.28
N ILE A 169 -11.39 -12.61 -1.97
CA ILE A 169 -12.42 -13.50 -1.41
C ILE A 169 -11.75 -14.82 -1.03
N ASN A 170 -11.75 -15.16 0.26
CA ASN A 170 -11.09 -16.38 0.75
C ASN A 170 -11.97 -17.61 0.53
N ASN A 171 -12.13 -18.02 -0.73
CA ASN A 171 -12.94 -19.17 -1.14
C ASN A 171 -12.18 -20.51 -1.13
N ASN A 172 -10.87 -20.48 -0.94
CA ASN A 172 -10.04 -21.67 -0.73
C ASN A 172 -9.52 -21.69 0.73
N PRO A 173 -9.98 -22.63 1.58
CA PRO A 173 -9.56 -22.73 2.97
C PRO A 173 -8.05 -23.05 3.11
N ASP A 174 -7.45 -23.67 2.09
CA ASP A 174 -6.02 -24.04 2.08
C ASP A 174 -5.12 -22.92 1.52
N ASN A 175 -5.68 -21.73 1.28
CA ASN A 175 -4.91 -20.60 0.79
C ASN A 175 -3.85 -20.15 1.82
N PRO A 176 -2.54 -20.27 1.52
CA PRO A 176 -1.50 -19.99 2.49
C PRO A 176 -1.22 -18.47 2.67
N VAL A 177 -1.77 -17.61 1.80
CA VAL A 177 -1.41 -16.19 1.71
C VAL A 177 -2.51 -15.28 2.21
N ILE A 178 -3.75 -15.48 1.76
CA ILE A 178 -4.88 -14.58 2.07
C ILE A 178 -5.50 -14.93 3.40
N ASN A 179 -6.08 -16.10 3.57
CA ASN A 179 -6.59 -16.62 4.82
C ASN A 179 -7.27 -15.53 5.70
N ASP A 180 -6.76 -15.25 6.90
CA ASP A 180 -7.31 -14.29 7.86
C ASP A 180 -7.12 -12.80 7.47
N ARG A 181 -6.45 -12.53 6.36
CA ARG A 181 -6.35 -11.19 5.74
C ARG A 181 -7.60 -10.80 4.94
N SER A 182 -8.46 -11.78 4.57
CA SER A 182 -9.75 -11.53 3.90
C SER A 182 -10.87 -11.28 4.90
N PHE A 183 -11.89 -10.53 4.49
CA PHE A 183 -13.15 -10.38 5.24
C PHE A 183 -14.05 -11.61 5.16
N GLY A 184 -13.67 -12.67 4.45
CA GLY A 184 -14.37 -13.94 4.36
C GLY A 184 -14.54 -14.46 2.93
N GLN A 185 -15.50 -15.39 2.78
CA GLN A 185 -15.75 -16.09 1.51
C GLN A 185 -16.94 -15.53 0.70
N ASP A 186 -17.74 -14.66 1.29
CA ASP A 186 -18.89 -14.03 0.60
C ASP A 186 -18.45 -12.73 -0.09
N LYS A 187 -18.60 -12.69 -1.42
CA LYS A 187 -18.18 -11.54 -2.24
C LYS A 187 -18.86 -10.23 -1.87
N HIS A 188 -20.14 -10.29 -1.47
CA HIS A 188 -20.89 -9.09 -1.09
C HIS A 188 -20.41 -8.56 0.26
N ARG A 189 -20.09 -9.47 1.18
CA ARG A 189 -19.51 -9.14 2.48
C ARG A 189 -18.13 -8.54 2.35
N VAL A 190 -17.26 -9.15 1.54
CA VAL A 190 -15.91 -8.62 1.24
C VAL A 190 -16.00 -7.23 0.62
N ALA A 191 -16.87 -7.05 -0.37
CA ALA A 191 -17.08 -5.75 -1.00
C ALA A 191 -17.59 -4.71 0.02
N LEU A 192 -18.66 -5.00 0.78
CA LEU A 192 -19.24 -4.08 1.75
C LEU A 192 -18.20 -3.61 2.77
N LEU A 193 -17.50 -4.53 3.43
CA LEU A 193 -16.54 -4.19 4.48
C LEU A 193 -15.31 -3.52 3.92
N GLY A 194 -14.80 -3.97 2.75
CA GLY A 194 -13.71 -3.32 2.04
C GLY A 194 -14.02 -1.87 1.69
N LEU A 195 -15.23 -1.60 1.18
CA LEU A 195 -15.68 -0.23 0.87
C LEU A 195 -15.80 0.66 2.12
N ARG A 196 -16.31 0.13 3.22
CA ARG A 196 -16.39 0.86 4.50
C ARG A 196 -15.00 1.19 5.05
N TYR A 197 -14.09 0.22 4.99
CA TYR A 197 -12.69 0.43 5.36
C TYR A 197 -12.02 1.48 4.48
N MET A 198 -12.14 1.34 3.17
CA MET A 198 -11.65 2.30 2.18
C MET A 198 -12.15 3.72 2.47
N LYS A 199 -13.47 3.88 2.58
CA LYS A 199 -14.09 5.19 2.82
C LYS A 199 -13.61 5.82 4.13
N GLY A 200 -13.50 5.05 5.20
CA GLY A 200 -12.98 5.54 6.48
C GLY A 200 -11.55 6.10 6.37
N MET A 201 -10.65 5.40 5.65
CA MET A 201 -9.28 5.87 5.41
C MET A 201 -9.25 7.13 4.53
N GLN A 202 -10.04 7.16 3.45
CA GLN A 202 -10.13 8.31 2.55
C GLN A 202 -10.63 9.55 3.26
N ASP A 203 -11.65 9.44 4.11
CA ASP A 203 -12.19 10.56 4.89
C ASP A 203 -11.20 11.05 5.99
N ALA A 204 -10.24 10.22 6.37
CA ALA A 204 -9.10 10.64 7.18
C ALA A 204 -7.98 11.30 6.37
N GLY A 205 -8.10 11.36 5.04
CA GLY A 205 -7.15 11.99 4.11
C GLY A 205 -5.99 11.09 3.68
N ILE A 206 -6.20 9.76 3.63
CA ILE A 206 -5.20 8.76 3.21
C ILE A 206 -5.68 8.06 1.94
N MET A 207 -4.83 8.02 0.92
CA MET A 207 -5.09 7.24 -0.28
C MET A 207 -5.11 5.75 0.02
N THR A 208 -6.00 5.04 -0.66
CA THR A 208 -6.28 3.61 -0.48
C THR A 208 -5.88 2.81 -1.71
N CYS A 209 -5.53 1.54 -1.52
CA CYS A 209 -5.11 0.66 -2.58
C CYS A 209 -5.77 -0.71 -2.44
N ALA A 210 -6.78 -0.99 -3.26
CA ALA A 210 -7.45 -2.29 -3.29
C ALA A 210 -6.51 -3.38 -3.82
N LYS A 211 -6.41 -4.50 -3.12
CA LYS A 211 -5.48 -5.58 -3.46
C LYS A 211 -6.07 -6.96 -3.15
N HIS A 212 -5.64 -7.99 -3.86
CA HIS A 212 -4.62 -8.11 -4.90
C HIS A 212 -5.30 -8.47 -6.22
N PHE A 213 -5.45 -7.52 -7.11
CA PHE A 213 -6.15 -7.71 -8.40
C PHE A 213 -5.44 -8.78 -9.27
N PRO A 214 -6.16 -9.68 -9.97
CA PRO A 214 -7.60 -9.78 -10.14
C PRO A 214 -8.32 -10.61 -9.07
N GLY A 215 -7.67 -10.98 -7.97
CA GLY A 215 -8.18 -11.75 -6.85
C GLY A 215 -7.24 -12.91 -6.50
N HIS A 216 -6.73 -12.93 -5.28
CA HIS A 216 -5.71 -13.87 -4.81
C HIS A 216 -6.30 -14.94 -3.85
N GLY A 217 -7.64 -14.97 -3.68
CA GLY A 217 -8.28 -15.78 -2.64
C GLY A 217 -8.39 -17.27 -2.94
N ASP A 218 -8.22 -17.68 -4.22
CA ASP A 218 -8.37 -19.07 -4.67
C ASP A 218 -7.04 -19.70 -5.16
N VAL A 219 -5.98 -19.54 -4.40
CA VAL A 219 -4.70 -20.15 -4.72
C VAL A 219 -4.25 -21.09 -3.61
N ALA A 220 -3.55 -22.17 -3.98
CA ALA A 220 -2.94 -23.13 -3.05
C ALA A 220 -1.40 -22.95 -2.97
N VAL A 221 -0.84 -22.01 -3.70
CA VAL A 221 0.61 -21.74 -3.76
C VAL A 221 0.87 -20.30 -3.32
N ASP A 222 1.92 -20.12 -2.52
CA ASP A 222 2.37 -18.80 -2.08
C ASP A 222 3.11 -18.07 -3.20
N SER A 223 2.62 -16.90 -3.61
CA SER A 223 3.23 -16.03 -4.63
C SER A 223 4.62 -15.48 -4.22
N HIS A 224 4.98 -15.51 -2.95
CA HIS A 224 6.33 -15.23 -2.51
C HIS A 224 7.33 -16.35 -2.91
N LEU A 225 6.86 -17.55 -3.20
CA LEU A 225 7.69 -18.71 -3.50
C LEU A 225 7.64 -19.10 -4.98
N ASP A 226 6.46 -19.05 -5.62
CA ASP A 226 6.26 -19.39 -7.02
C ASP A 226 5.08 -18.61 -7.64
N LEU A 227 4.84 -18.77 -8.95
CA LEU A 227 3.75 -18.14 -9.68
C LEU A 227 2.46 -18.97 -9.52
N PRO A 228 1.49 -18.56 -8.68
CA PRO A 228 0.24 -19.28 -8.50
C PRO A 228 -0.62 -19.20 -9.76
N VAL A 229 -1.40 -20.25 -10.03
CA VAL A 229 -2.32 -20.32 -11.16
C VAL A 229 -3.76 -20.27 -10.66
N ILE A 230 -4.59 -19.44 -11.30
CA ILE A 230 -6.05 -19.42 -11.10
C ILE A 230 -6.72 -20.06 -12.31
N PRO A 231 -7.13 -21.32 -12.21
CA PRO A 231 -7.67 -22.10 -13.35
C PRO A 231 -9.17 -21.87 -13.57
N LYS A 232 -9.64 -20.61 -13.40
CA LYS A 232 -11.05 -20.21 -13.56
C LYS A 232 -11.29 -19.65 -14.96
N SER A 233 -12.51 -19.85 -15.47
CA SER A 233 -13.00 -19.18 -16.66
C SER A 233 -13.20 -17.68 -16.42
N LYS A 234 -13.27 -16.89 -17.49
CA LYS A 234 -13.55 -15.45 -17.38
C LYS A 234 -14.89 -15.18 -16.70
N ALA A 235 -15.92 -15.99 -16.99
CA ALA A 235 -17.24 -15.86 -16.38
C ALA A 235 -17.23 -16.10 -14.86
N GLU A 236 -16.45 -17.07 -14.38
CA GLU A 236 -16.25 -17.31 -12.95
C GLU A 236 -15.52 -16.16 -12.30
N LEU A 237 -14.44 -15.65 -12.91
CA LEU A 237 -13.72 -14.48 -12.40
C LEU A 237 -14.62 -13.25 -12.31
N ASP A 238 -15.43 -12.97 -13.35
CA ASP A 238 -16.37 -11.84 -13.37
C ASP A 238 -17.43 -11.96 -12.28
N SER A 239 -17.91 -13.18 -12.05
CA SER A 239 -18.97 -13.41 -11.08
C SER A 239 -18.51 -13.40 -9.63
N LEU A 240 -17.24 -13.67 -9.36
CA LEU A 240 -16.71 -13.83 -8.00
C LEU A 240 -15.52 -12.87 -7.75
N GLU A 241 -14.32 -13.20 -8.23
CA GLU A 241 -13.09 -12.51 -7.84
C GLU A 241 -13.08 -11.03 -8.19
N LEU A 242 -13.60 -10.66 -9.36
CA LEU A 242 -13.60 -9.26 -9.83
C LEU A 242 -14.71 -8.41 -9.18
N TYR A 243 -15.72 -9.03 -8.58
CA TYR A 243 -16.86 -8.30 -8.01
C TYR A 243 -16.44 -7.25 -6.95
N PRO A 244 -15.63 -7.56 -5.92
CA PRO A 244 -15.21 -6.57 -4.94
C PRO A 244 -14.39 -5.42 -5.55
N PHE A 245 -13.57 -5.70 -6.57
CA PHE A 245 -12.80 -4.67 -7.27
C PHE A 245 -13.69 -3.77 -8.12
N GLN A 246 -14.73 -4.32 -8.80
CA GLN A 246 -15.71 -3.53 -9.52
C GLN A 246 -16.41 -2.54 -8.57
N GLN A 247 -16.81 -3.02 -7.39
CA GLN A 247 -17.43 -2.16 -6.37
C GLN A 247 -16.46 -1.09 -5.84
N ALA A 248 -15.18 -1.44 -5.62
CA ALA A 248 -14.17 -0.48 -5.20
C ALA A 248 -13.90 0.60 -6.25
N ILE A 249 -13.84 0.23 -7.53
CA ILE A 249 -13.67 1.16 -8.66
C ILE A 249 -14.87 2.12 -8.73
N ALA A 250 -16.09 1.59 -8.66
CA ALA A 250 -17.31 2.39 -8.67
C ALA A 250 -17.41 3.35 -7.48
N ALA A 251 -16.84 2.97 -6.33
CA ALA A 251 -16.78 3.79 -5.12
C ALA A 251 -15.59 4.75 -5.07
N GLY A 252 -14.75 4.81 -6.11
CA GLY A 252 -13.65 5.77 -6.23
C GLY A 252 -12.41 5.39 -5.42
N VAL A 253 -11.97 4.14 -5.49
CA VAL A 253 -10.68 3.72 -4.93
C VAL A 253 -9.53 4.47 -5.61
N ASP A 254 -8.55 4.93 -4.82
CA ASP A 254 -7.43 5.75 -5.32
C ASP A 254 -6.43 4.93 -6.14
N ALA A 255 -6.20 3.68 -5.73
CA ALA A 255 -5.26 2.78 -6.38
C ALA A 255 -5.72 1.32 -6.36
N VAL A 256 -5.17 0.54 -7.30
CA VAL A 256 -5.29 -0.93 -7.34
C VAL A 256 -3.90 -1.53 -7.42
N MET A 257 -3.60 -2.51 -6.57
CA MET A 257 -2.38 -3.30 -6.63
C MET A 257 -2.64 -4.62 -7.34
N VAL A 258 -1.83 -4.89 -8.38
CA VAL A 258 -1.95 -6.08 -9.23
C VAL A 258 -1.01 -7.17 -8.75
N ALA A 259 -1.56 -8.32 -8.40
CA ALA A 259 -0.84 -9.50 -7.91
C ALA A 259 0.07 -10.14 -8.96
N HIS A 260 0.94 -11.04 -8.52
CA HIS A 260 1.72 -11.92 -9.39
C HIS A 260 1.00 -13.27 -9.53
N LEU A 261 0.00 -13.35 -10.40
CA LEU A 261 -0.84 -14.54 -10.62
C LEU A 261 -0.85 -14.92 -12.10
N SER A 262 -0.78 -16.20 -12.40
CA SER A 262 -1.09 -16.72 -13.75
C SER A 262 -2.60 -16.93 -13.84
N VAL A 263 -3.25 -16.22 -14.77
CA VAL A 263 -4.69 -16.30 -15.00
C VAL A 263 -4.94 -16.62 -16.47
N PRO A 264 -4.94 -17.92 -16.88
CA PRO A 264 -5.01 -18.34 -18.29
C PRO A 264 -6.25 -17.85 -19.02
N ALA A 265 -7.36 -17.61 -18.33
CA ALA A 265 -8.59 -17.04 -18.90
C ALA A 265 -8.42 -15.56 -19.36
N ILE A 266 -7.39 -14.85 -18.88
CA ILE A 266 -7.10 -13.47 -19.25
C ILE A 266 -5.85 -13.39 -20.13
N ASP A 267 -4.78 -14.09 -19.77
CA ASP A 267 -3.52 -14.11 -20.49
C ASP A 267 -2.96 -15.55 -20.54
N THR A 268 -2.90 -16.11 -21.74
CA THR A 268 -2.41 -17.48 -21.97
C THR A 268 -0.88 -17.57 -22.03
N SER A 269 -0.17 -16.45 -21.89
CA SER A 269 1.30 -16.42 -21.97
C SER A 269 1.91 -17.17 -20.78
N ALA A 270 2.72 -18.16 -21.07
CA ALA A 270 3.41 -18.95 -20.05
C ALA A 270 4.33 -18.04 -19.18
N ARG A 271 4.36 -18.30 -17.87
CA ARG A 271 5.23 -17.61 -16.88
C ARG A 271 5.03 -16.10 -16.78
N ARG A 272 3.87 -15.61 -17.24
CA ARG A 272 3.51 -14.19 -17.15
C ARG A 272 2.51 -13.97 -16.02
N GLY A 273 2.96 -13.29 -14.96
CA GLY A 273 2.08 -12.88 -13.87
C GLY A 273 1.20 -11.70 -14.28
N SER A 274 0.03 -11.58 -13.68
CA SER A 274 -0.96 -10.53 -13.94
C SER A 274 -0.38 -9.11 -13.83
N SER A 275 0.57 -8.87 -12.93
CA SER A 275 1.25 -7.57 -12.75
C SER A 275 2.16 -7.14 -13.92
N ILE A 276 2.48 -8.06 -14.83
CA ILE A 276 3.25 -7.78 -16.05
C ILE A 276 2.48 -8.18 -17.32
N SER A 277 1.17 -8.34 -17.21
CA SER A 277 0.25 -8.76 -18.27
C SER A 277 -0.54 -7.57 -18.83
N TYR A 278 -0.30 -7.22 -20.08
CA TYR A 278 -1.08 -6.20 -20.79
C TYR A 278 -2.59 -6.54 -20.86
N PRO A 279 -3.00 -7.78 -21.14
CA PRO A 279 -4.41 -8.17 -21.06
C PRO A 279 -5.04 -7.91 -19.69
N THR A 280 -4.32 -8.18 -18.60
CA THR A 280 -4.86 -7.98 -17.25
C THR A 280 -4.94 -6.50 -16.87
N ILE A 281 -3.89 -5.73 -17.13
CA ILE A 281 -3.79 -4.35 -16.65
C ILE A 281 -4.48 -3.38 -17.61
N THR A 282 -4.09 -3.41 -18.87
CA THR A 282 -4.59 -2.42 -19.83
C THR A 282 -5.98 -2.80 -20.34
N ARG A 283 -6.19 -4.04 -20.80
CA ARG A 283 -7.52 -4.40 -21.34
C ARG A 283 -8.55 -4.55 -20.23
N LEU A 284 -8.32 -5.46 -19.26
CA LEU A 284 -9.33 -5.74 -18.24
C LEU A 284 -9.48 -4.55 -17.27
N LEU A 285 -8.41 -4.17 -16.53
CA LEU A 285 -8.55 -3.18 -15.46
C LEU A 285 -8.80 -1.77 -15.99
N ARG A 286 -8.02 -1.28 -16.98
CA ARG A 286 -8.16 0.08 -17.51
C ARG A 286 -9.36 0.24 -18.43
N GLN A 287 -9.50 -0.65 -19.45
CA GLN A 287 -10.47 -0.44 -20.51
C GLN A 287 -11.84 -1.05 -20.18
N GLU A 288 -11.90 -2.34 -19.81
CA GLU A 288 -13.17 -3.01 -19.56
C GLU A 288 -13.80 -2.55 -18.23
N MET A 289 -13.01 -2.47 -17.14
CA MET A 289 -13.51 -2.04 -15.82
C MET A 289 -13.46 -0.52 -15.63
N GLY A 290 -12.88 0.26 -16.56
CA GLY A 290 -12.87 1.72 -16.55
C GLY A 290 -12.04 2.35 -15.41
N PHE A 291 -11.07 1.65 -14.84
CA PHE A 291 -10.30 2.18 -13.72
C PHE A 291 -9.35 3.30 -14.15
N THR A 292 -9.49 4.48 -13.56
CA THR A 292 -8.69 5.68 -13.89
C THR A 292 -7.62 6.03 -12.85
N GLY A 293 -7.69 5.46 -11.63
CA GLY A 293 -6.75 5.69 -10.53
C GLY A 293 -5.35 5.12 -10.78
N LEU A 294 -4.50 5.10 -9.76
CA LEU A 294 -3.13 4.58 -9.84
C LEU A 294 -3.11 3.04 -9.88
N ILE A 295 -2.32 2.46 -10.75
CA ILE A 295 -2.06 1.01 -10.76
C ILE A 295 -0.65 0.75 -10.26
N PHE A 296 -0.57 -0.03 -9.17
CA PHE A 296 0.68 -0.54 -8.60
C PHE A 296 0.91 -1.99 -9.01
N THR A 297 2.15 -2.37 -9.21
CA THR A 297 2.53 -3.77 -9.13
C THR A 297 2.52 -4.23 -7.67
N ASP A 298 2.30 -5.50 -7.40
CA ASP A 298 2.81 -6.12 -6.18
C ASP A 298 4.35 -6.08 -6.17
N ALA A 299 4.99 -6.51 -5.09
CA ALA A 299 6.42 -6.39 -4.88
C ALA A 299 7.24 -7.09 -5.98
N LEU A 300 7.93 -6.34 -6.83
CA LEU A 300 8.67 -6.89 -7.98
C LEU A 300 9.88 -7.76 -7.59
N GLU A 301 10.29 -7.73 -6.32
CA GLU A 301 11.34 -8.60 -5.79
C GLU A 301 10.86 -10.03 -5.47
N MET A 302 9.55 -10.32 -5.58
CA MET A 302 8.97 -11.63 -5.27
C MET A 302 9.40 -12.70 -6.27
N LYS A 303 9.64 -13.93 -5.77
CA LYS A 303 10.14 -15.07 -6.57
C LYS A 303 9.20 -15.51 -7.69
N ALA A 304 7.92 -15.24 -7.58
CA ALA A 304 6.94 -15.48 -8.64
C ALA A 304 7.39 -14.94 -10.01
N LEU A 305 8.09 -13.81 -10.03
CA LEU A 305 8.59 -13.18 -11.25
C LEU A 305 10.11 -13.19 -11.39
N THR A 306 10.87 -13.00 -10.29
CA THR A 306 12.34 -12.88 -10.36
C THR A 306 13.03 -14.13 -10.88
N LYS A 307 12.38 -15.29 -10.78
CA LYS A 307 12.85 -16.55 -11.42
C LYS A 307 12.92 -16.47 -12.95
N TYR A 308 12.07 -15.64 -13.57
CA TYR A 308 11.88 -15.60 -15.02
C TYR A 308 12.40 -14.32 -15.66
N TYR A 309 12.43 -13.22 -14.90
CA TYR A 309 12.78 -11.88 -15.38
C TYR A 309 13.86 -11.27 -14.50
N PRO A 310 15.14 -11.27 -14.93
CA PRO A 310 16.23 -10.76 -14.11
C PRO A 310 16.31 -9.22 -14.10
N GLY A 311 16.76 -8.66 -12.99
CA GLY A 311 17.08 -7.23 -12.84
C GLY A 311 15.94 -6.30 -13.25
N GLY A 312 16.27 -5.24 -14.00
CA GLY A 312 15.30 -4.24 -14.46
C GLY A 312 14.31 -4.71 -15.52
N GLU A 313 14.42 -5.94 -16.04
CA GLU A 313 13.51 -6.48 -17.06
C GLU A 313 12.07 -6.57 -16.54
N ILE A 314 11.87 -6.98 -15.28
CA ILE A 314 10.54 -7.03 -14.65
C ILE A 314 9.90 -5.64 -14.68
N SER A 315 10.66 -4.60 -14.34
CA SER A 315 10.19 -3.21 -14.33
C SER A 315 9.77 -2.76 -15.72
N LEU A 316 10.53 -3.11 -16.76
CA LEU A 316 10.17 -2.83 -18.15
C LEU A 316 8.86 -3.53 -18.53
N GLN A 317 8.72 -4.83 -18.23
CA GLN A 317 7.50 -5.58 -18.54
C GLN A 317 6.28 -5.00 -17.82
N ALA A 318 6.43 -4.59 -16.55
CA ALA A 318 5.37 -3.95 -15.78
C ALA A 318 4.92 -2.61 -16.37
N VAL A 319 5.86 -1.77 -16.85
CA VAL A 319 5.51 -0.51 -17.55
C VAL A 319 4.83 -0.78 -18.88
N LEU A 320 5.33 -1.74 -19.67
CA LEU A 320 4.71 -2.15 -20.94
C LEU A 320 3.29 -2.71 -20.75
N ALA A 321 3.03 -3.35 -19.61
CA ALA A 321 1.72 -3.87 -19.25
C ALA A 321 0.70 -2.77 -18.88
N GLY A 322 1.16 -1.59 -18.45
CA GLY A 322 0.28 -0.45 -18.14
C GLY A 322 0.26 0.00 -16.68
N ASN A 323 1.15 -0.51 -15.81
CA ASN A 323 1.26 -0.01 -14.43
C ASN A 323 1.72 1.44 -14.39
N ASP A 324 1.25 2.18 -13.39
CA ASP A 324 1.71 3.55 -13.12
C ASP A 324 2.91 3.55 -12.17
N LEU A 325 2.91 2.70 -11.14
CA LEU A 325 3.93 2.62 -10.11
C LEU A 325 4.44 1.19 -9.94
N LEU A 326 5.75 1.08 -9.77
CA LEU A 326 6.49 -0.16 -9.63
C LEU A 326 6.90 -0.34 -8.17
N CYS A 327 6.25 -1.27 -7.47
CA CYS A 327 6.50 -1.50 -6.07
C CYS A 327 7.73 -2.39 -5.89
N LEU A 328 8.72 -1.94 -5.09
CA LEU A 328 9.91 -2.66 -4.67
C LEU A 328 10.73 -3.26 -5.84
N PRO A 329 11.13 -2.48 -6.84
CA PRO A 329 12.04 -2.95 -7.87
C PRO A 329 13.43 -3.20 -7.28
N ALA A 330 14.03 -4.38 -7.58
CA ALA A 330 15.33 -4.76 -7.04
C ALA A 330 16.52 -4.03 -7.70
N ASP A 331 16.35 -3.50 -8.92
CA ASP A 331 17.40 -2.87 -9.73
C ASP A 331 16.93 -1.53 -10.30
N VAL A 332 17.20 -0.43 -9.59
CA VAL A 332 16.82 0.93 -9.99
C VAL A 332 17.54 1.37 -11.27
N PRO A 333 18.90 1.32 -11.36
CA PRO A 333 19.59 1.75 -12.57
C PRO A 333 19.25 0.90 -13.80
N GLY A 334 19.12 -0.42 -13.66
CA GLY A 334 18.71 -1.30 -14.74
C GLY A 334 17.28 -1.03 -15.21
N SER A 335 16.35 -0.77 -14.29
CA SER A 335 14.97 -0.38 -14.61
C SER A 335 14.94 0.89 -15.47
N ILE A 336 15.63 1.94 -15.05
CA ILE A 336 15.70 3.22 -15.79
C ILE A 336 16.33 3.00 -17.17
N ALA A 337 17.45 2.29 -17.23
CA ALA A 337 18.18 2.03 -18.48
C ALA A 337 17.35 1.23 -19.50
N LEU A 338 16.66 0.17 -19.05
CA LEU A 338 15.85 -0.69 -19.92
C LEU A 338 14.58 0.00 -20.41
N ILE A 339 13.87 0.75 -19.56
CA ILE A 339 12.71 1.55 -19.95
C ILE A 339 13.13 2.61 -20.97
N ARG A 340 14.22 3.34 -20.72
CA ARG A 340 14.77 4.31 -21.68
C ARG A 340 15.17 3.69 -23.01
N LYS A 341 15.76 2.47 -22.97
CA LYS A 341 16.10 1.70 -24.19
C LYS A 341 14.84 1.30 -24.96
N ALA A 342 13.77 0.90 -24.28
CA ALA A 342 12.49 0.55 -24.90
C ALA A 342 11.86 1.75 -25.60
N ILE A 343 11.90 2.95 -25.00
CA ILE A 343 11.44 4.18 -25.62
C ILE A 343 12.25 4.51 -26.88
N ARG A 344 13.59 4.41 -26.83
CA ARG A 344 14.45 4.63 -28.02
C ARG A 344 14.18 3.64 -29.15
N LYS A 345 13.65 2.45 -28.84
CA LYS A 345 13.28 1.41 -29.81
C LYS A 345 11.83 1.48 -30.27
N GLY A 346 11.07 2.50 -29.88
CA GLY A 346 9.66 2.65 -30.22
C GLY A 346 8.73 1.59 -29.63
N LYS A 347 9.14 0.89 -28.56
CA LYS A 347 8.29 -0.06 -27.84
C LYS A 347 7.41 0.60 -26.77
N LEU A 348 7.74 1.82 -26.40
CA LEU A 348 7.06 2.67 -25.43
C LEU A 348 7.27 4.12 -25.87
N GLU A 349 6.25 4.95 -25.71
CA GLU A 349 6.34 6.37 -26.06
C GLU A 349 6.64 7.27 -24.83
N TRP A 350 7.23 8.44 -25.06
CA TRP A 350 7.41 9.42 -23.97
C TRP A 350 6.07 9.92 -23.40
N SER A 351 5.04 10.00 -24.22
CA SER A 351 3.66 10.32 -23.81
C SER A 351 3.10 9.33 -22.80
N ASP A 352 3.48 8.05 -22.87
CA ASP A 352 3.10 7.03 -21.89
C ASP A 352 3.72 7.31 -20.53
N ILE A 353 5.01 7.68 -20.51
CA ILE A 353 5.71 8.07 -19.27
C ILE A 353 5.15 9.38 -18.72
N GLU A 354 4.91 10.37 -19.58
CA GLU A 354 4.34 11.66 -19.18
C GLU A 354 2.98 11.47 -18.49
N THR A 355 2.08 10.69 -19.09
CA THR A 355 0.75 10.42 -18.53
C THR A 355 0.86 9.83 -17.13
N ARG A 356 1.75 8.85 -16.91
CA ARG A 356 1.97 8.24 -15.59
C ARG A 356 2.56 9.23 -14.59
N VAL A 357 3.62 9.93 -14.96
CA VAL A 357 4.27 10.89 -14.07
C VAL A 357 3.32 11.99 -13.64
N ARG A 358 2.54 12.55 -14.58
CA ARG A 358 1.52 13.57 -14.27
C ARG A 358 0.47 13.05 -13.30
N LYS A 359 0.01 11.82 -13.47
CA LYS A 359 -0.93 11.16 -12.55
C LYS A 359 -0.32 10.97 -11.16
N ILE A 360 0.94 10.54 -11.07
CA ILE A 360 1.67 10.38 -9.81
C ILE A 360 1.85 11.74 -9.11
N LEU A 361 2.25 12.77 -9.84
CA LEU A 361 2.41 14.11 -9.30
C LEU A 361 1.06 14.69 -8.82
N LEU A 362 -0.03 14.44 -9.55
CA LEU A 362 -1.37 14.83 -9.12
C LEU A 362 -1.76 14.16 -7.80
N ALA A 363 -1.50 12.86 -7.65
CA ALA A 363 -1.74 12.14 -6.41
C ALA A 363 -0.89 12.69 -5.24
N LYS A 364 0.38 13.05 -5.49
CA LYS A 364 1.24 13.72 -4.52
C LYS A 364 0.66 15.08 -4.10
N TYR A 365 0.17 15.87 -5.04
CA TYR A 365 -0.48 17.15 -4.75
C TYR A 365 -1.72 16.96 -3.89
N GLN A 366 -2.61 16.06 -4.29
CA GLN A 366 -3.87 15.77 -3.59
C GLN A 366 -3.65 15.23 -2.16
N SER A 367 -2.55 14.53 -1.93
CA SER A 367 -2.15 14.07 -0.58
C SER A 367 -1.41 15.13 0.25
N GLY A 368 -1.34 16.38 -0.22
CA GLY A 368 -0.78 17.52 0.51
C GLY A 368 0.74 17.67 0.40
N LEU A 369 1.42 16.86 -0.43
CA LEU A 369 2.88 16.88 -0.55
C LEU A 369 3.42 18.16 -1.21
N ALA A 370 2.60 18.93 -1.93
CA ALA A 370 2.98 20.24 -2.44
C ALA A 370 3.31 21.26 -1.32
N ASN A 371 2.69 21.09 -0.15
CA ASN A 371 2.88 21.88 1.05
C ASN A 371 3.30 20.99 2.24
N TRP A 372 4.18 20.03 1.98
CA TRP A 372 4.61 19.09 3.00
C TRP A 372 5.25 19.80 4.21
N THR A 373 4.92 19.31 5.39
CA THR A 373 5.53 19.74 6.66
C THR A 373 6.08 18.52 7.40
N PRO A 374 7.18 18.68 8.17
CA PRO A 374 7.75 17.57 8.93
C PRO A 374 6.75 16.94 9.89
N VAL A 375 6.78 15.63 9.98
CA VAL A 375 6.00 14.84 10.95
C VAL A 375 6.44 15.22 12.37
N PRO A 376 5.54 15.69 13.25
CA PRO A 376 5.88 15.96 14.65
C PRO A 376 6.27 14.67 15.36
N LEU A 377 7.47 14.63 15.95
CA LEU A 377 8.02 13.41 16.56
C LEU A 377 7.53 13.19 18.00
N ASN A 378 7.24 14.28 18.71
CA ASN A 378 6.83 14.21 20.10
C ASN A 378 5.46 13.51 20.24
N GLY A 379 5.36 12.58 21.18
CA GLY A 379 4.11 11.86 21.50
C GLY A 379 3.63 10.86 20.44
N ILE A 380 4.38 10.65 19.35
CA ILE A 380 3.91 9.86 18.20
C ILE A 380 3.41 8.46 18.57
N THR A 381 4.13 7.73 19.42
CA THR A 381 3.71 6.37 19.85
C THR A 381 2.39 6.37 20.62
N ALA A 382 2.20 7.35 21.51
CA ALA A 382 0.95 7.48 22.26
C ALA A 382 -0.22 7.84 21.35
N ASP A 383 -0.01 8.76 20.39
CA ASP A 383 -1.02 9.19 19.43
C ASP A 383 -1.47 8.03 18.53
N LEU A 384 -0.53 7.19 18.06
CA LEU A 384 -0.82 6.04 17.20
C LEU A 384 -1.60 4.93 17.94
N ASN A 385 -1.50 4.85 19.26
CA ASN A 385 -2.24 3.91 20.09
C ASN A 385 -3.61 4.41 20.55
N LYS A 386 -3.91 5.70 20.34
CA LYS A 386 -5.16 6.30 20.78
C LYS A 386 -6.37 5.67 20.11
N GLY A 387 -7.33 5.17 20.91
CA GLY A 387 -8.56 4.55 20.42
C GLY A 387 -8.44 3.07 19.98
N VAL A 388 -7.22 2.51 19.90
CA VAL A 388 -7.02 1.11 19.46
C VAL A 388 -7.71 0.14 20.41
N ALA A 389 -7.53 0.27 21.71
CA ALA A 389 -8.10 -0.65 22.70
C ALA A 389 -9.65 -0.62 22.69
N ASP A 390 -10.25 0.58 22.61
CA ASP A 390 -11.70 0.72 22.58
C ASP A 390 -12.32 0.12 21.32
N LEU A 391 -11.69 0.38 20.16
CA LEU A 391 -12.16 -0.20 18.90
C LEU A 391 -12.00 -1.72 18.90
N THR A 392 -10.86 -2.23 19.34
CA THR A 392 -10.61 -3.68 19.44
C THR A 392 -11.65 -4.35 20.33
N ARG A 393 -12.00 -3.75 21.48
CA ARG A 393 -13.05 -4.28 22.36
C ARG A 393 -14.41 -4.31 21.67
N LYS A 394 -14.83 -3.23 21.01
CA LYS A 394 -16.09 -3.18 20.25
C LYS A 394 -16.16 -4.25 19.15
N VAL A 395 -15.07 -4.44 18.42
CA VAL A 395 -14.96 -5.48 17.40
C VAL A 395 -15.08 -6.86 18.02
N ALA A 396 -14.36 -7.12 19.12
CA ALA A 396 -14.41 -8.40 19.80
C ALA A 396 -15.83 -8.74 20.30
N GLU A 397 -16.52 -7.76 20.90
CA GLU A 397 -17.91 -7.92 21.37
C GLU A 397 -18.87 -8.30 20.22
N GLN A 398 -18.70 -7.73 19.03
CA GLN A 398 -19.59 -7.99 17.87
C GLN A 398 -19.16 -9.21 17.05
N ALA A 399 -17.88 -9.58 17.06
CA ALA A 399 -17.37 -10.72 16.31
C ALA A 399 -17.56 -12.06 17.01
N LEU A 400 -17.96 -12.06 18.28
CA LEU A 400 -18.23 -13.30 19.02
C LEU A 400 -19.37 -14.08 18.34
N THR A 401 -19.08 -15.31 17.91
CA THR A 401 -20.03 -16.18 17.22
C THR A 401 -20.30 -17.40 18.06
N LEU A 402 -21.56 -17.58 18.49
CA LEU A 402 -21.99 -18.75 19.21
C LEU A 402 -22.24 -19.89 18.21
N LEU A 403 -21.31 -20.82 18.11
CA LEU A 403 -21.38 -21.93 17.15
C LEU A 403 -22.31 -23.03 17.62
N ARG A 404 -22.38 -23.28 18.94
CA ARG A 404 -23.19 -24.36 19.54
C ARG A 404 -23.58 -23.99 20.96
N ASN A 405 -24.86 -24.22 21.31
CA ASN A 405 -25.36 -24.03 22.66
C ASN A 405 -26.39 -25.15 23.00
N ASP A 406 -25.88 -26.28 23.42
CA ASP A 406 -26.72 -27.44 23.79
C ASP A 406 -27.47 -27.26 25.11
N ARG A 407 -27.09 -26.22 25.89
CA ARG A 407 -27.70 -25.91 27.18
C ARG A 407 -27.92 -24.40 27.32
N PRO A 408 -28.97 -23.84 26.69
CA PRO A 408 -29.21 -22.40 26.68
C PRO A 408 -29.24 -21.73 28.07
N ALA A 409 -29.65 -22.47 29.09
CA ALA A 409 -29.69 -21.99 30.47
C ALA A 409 -28.31 -21.81 31.13
N LEU A 410 -27.20 -22.23 30.48
CA LEU A 410 -25.85 -21.97 30.98
C LEU A 410 -25.31 -20.59 30.61
N PHE A 411 -25.85 -19.93 29.58
CA PHE A 411 -25.38 -18.64 29.12
C PHE A 411 -26.51 -17.60 29.23
N PRO A 412 -26.22 -16.40 29.75
CA PRO A 412 -24.95 -15.96 30.34
C PRO A 412 -24.64 -16.70 31.67
N LEU A 413 -23.33 -16.92 31.96
CA LEU A 413 -22.89 -17.57 33.18
C LEU A 413 -23.34 -16.77 34.41
N SER A 414 -24.07 -17.39 35.33
CA SER A 414 -24.52 -16.76 36.58
C SER A 414 -23.34 -16.49 37.51
N LYS A 415 -23.39 -15.39 38.27
CA LYS A 415 -22.38 -15.09 39.30
C LYS A 415 -22.30 -16.27 40.29
N GLY A 416 -21.08 -16.60 40.75
CA GLY A 416 -20.83 -17.66 41.73
C GLY A 416 -20.68 -19.07 41.15
N LYS A 417 -20.80 -19.29 39.86
CA LYS A 417 -20.47 -20.57 39.22
C LYS A 417 -18.96 -20.79 39.22
N ARG A 418 -18.52 -22.01 39.53
CA ARG A 418 -17.12 -22.40 39.30
C ARG A 418 -16.92 -22.70 37.83
N VAL A 419 -15.95 -22.00 37.23
CA VAL A 419 -15.60 -22.15 35.80
C VAL A 419 -14.19 -22.69 35.72
N ALA A 420 -13.98 -23.75 34.93
CA ALA A 420 -12.67 -24.20 34.54
C ALA A 420 -12.31 -23.58 33.19
N TYR A 421 -11.14 -22.99 33.12
CA TYR A 421 -10.57 -22.48 31.86
C TYR A 421 -9.48 -23.44 31.37
N VAL A 422 -9.63 -23.90 30.14
CA VAL A 422 -8.63 -24.73 29.45
C VAL A 422 -8.26 -24.04 28.16
N GLY A 423 -7.04 -23.49 28.09
CA GLY A 423 -6.51 -22.82 26.90
C GLY A 423 -5.65 -23.79 26.09
N VAL A 424 -5.87 -23.80 24.77
CA VAL A 424 -5.03 -24.53 23.81
C VAL A 424 -4.49 -23.50 22.79
N GLY A 425 -3.16 -23.45 22.61
CA GLY A 425 -2.51 -22.49 21.70
C GLY A 425 -2.55 -21.04 22.18
N ILE A 426 -2.69 -20.81 23.47
CA ILE A 426 -2.81 -19.47 24.09
C ILE A 426 -1.59 -19.23 25.00
N ASP A 427 -1.03 -18.03 24.93
CA ASP A 427 0.05 -17.62 25.81
C ASP A 427 -0.40 -17.60 27.28
N LYS A 428 0.54 -17.84 28.19
CA LYS A 428 0.30 -17.91 29.64
C LYS A 428 -0.34 -16.67 30.23
N ASP A 429 -0.17 -15.52 29.58
CA ASP A 429 -0.66 -14.22 30.04
C ASP A 429 -1.82 -13.72 29.18
N ASN A 430 -2.98 -14.34 29.30
CA ASN A 430 -4.21 -13.93 28.62
C ASN A 430 -5.28 -13.40 29.59
N VAL A 431 -6.26 -12.66 29.07
CA VAL A 431 -7.31 -12.00 29.86
C VAL A 431 -8.14 -12.99 30.70
N PHE A 432 -8.32 -14.23 30.25
CA PHE A 432 -9.06 -15.26 31.00
C PHE A 432 -8.25 -15.88 32.13
N ALA A 433 -6.92 -15.83 32.07
CA ALA A 433 -6.04 -16.37 33.11
C ALA A 433 -5.79 -15.37 34.25
N ARG A 434 -6.16 -14.11 34.08
CA ARG A 434 -6.15 -13.05 35.08
C ARG A 434 -7.47 -12.96 35.82
#